data_8e82c60e940a2c051f59ae54c4218d12
#
_entry.id   8e82c60e940a2c051f59ae54c4218d12
#
_cell.length_a   1.000
_cell.length_b   1.000
_cell.length_c   1.000
_cell.angle_alpha   90.00
_cell.angle_beta   90.00
_cell.angle_gamma   90.00
#
_symmetry.space_group_name_H-M   'P 1'
#
loop_
_entity.id
_entity.type
_entity.pdbx_description
1 polymer ?
#
loop_
_entity_poly.entity_id
_entity_poly.type
_entity_poly.pdbx_seq_one_letter_code
_entity_poly.pdbx_strand_id
1 'polypeptide(L)'
;MTSPSRPTLPPRLPYPATVVEALLLRASGPDAARPVFTALGDGGERLGQLTAAELLGRVRATAAALRKVGGPGDRVVVPALPGLDFPVGFLACLYAGRIAVPVPPLRAGTRTGDRADRLAVIEKDCAPVAVLVPAAQESLQGRPGPARIAVSQSPTADDVPPAPCALDPEAIALLQYTSGSTSDPRGVIVGHGNLVANQVALRDRCEVDSGTTVVSWLPFFHDMGLCTGVVLPLVSGAAAVTMEPAVFVRDPMVWLRAIEAEEDVFAAAPDFAYELCVRRIGPKERRRVDLSTWRVAANGAEPVRAETLRRFAEAFRPSFFRTEVFSPGYGLAECTLSVTLSRPLYEAPVRRYDRDALARGTAVPAESPETAVELVGCGAPLTDVRMRVVDPETRRPLPEGSVGEIWVDSPGNCLGYWGREAESAQVFAARLDGEDADAAGADPGTTYVRTGDLGCVEGGELFITGRLKDVLVVGGENYFPQDIEAVAGAAHEAFAHQRAAAWPLDEEVPGVAVVVETTERDPEILARAVRAAGIAVARALPAPVSVFAVARNQVPRTTSGKTRRRDCAKDVRAGRLPLLAQWSSR
;
A
#
# COMPACT_ATOMS: atom_id res chain seq x y z
N MET A 1 -13.91 -31.67 24.09
CA MET A 1 -14.49 -30.33 24.24
C MET A 1 -14.98 -29.93 22.86
N THR A 2 -16.31 -29.88 22.71
CA THR A 2 -16.96 -29.52 21.43
C THR A 2 -16.77 -28.02 21.19
N SER A 3 -16.15 -27.66 20.05
CA SER A 3 -16.09 -26.28 19.58
C SER A 3 -17.50 -25.67 19.57
N PRO A 4 -17.66 -24.43 20.04
CA PRO A 4 -18.95 -23.75 19.94
C PRO A 4 -19.31 -23.59 18.46
N SER A 5 -20.53 -24.03 18.10
CA SER A 5 -21.09 -23.83 16.77
C SER A 5 -21.15 -22.33 16.47
N ARG A 6 -20.43 -21.88 15.44
CA ARG A 6 -20.55 -20.50 14.91
C ARG A 6 -22.02 -20.22 14.56
N PRO A 7 -22.54 -19.03 14.89
CA PRO A 7 -23.82 -18.59 14.35
C PRO A 7 -23.76 -18.62 12.82
N THR A 8 -24.84 -19.04 12.20
CA THR A 8 -25.00 -19.02 10.74
C THR A 8 -24.75 -17.61 10.24
N LEU A 9 -23.75 -17.47 9.36
CA LEU A 9 -23.42 -16.19 8.71
C LEU A 9 -24.70 -15.58 8.10
N PRO A 10 -24.92 -14.26 8.25
CA PRO A 10 -26.01 -13.57 7.57
C PRO A 10 -25.89 -13.77 6.06
N PRO A 11 -27.02 -13.71 5.31
CA PRO A 11 -26.99 -13.89 3.87
C PRO A 11 -26.00 -12.90 3.23
N ARG A 12 -25.06 -13.42 2.44
CA ARG A 12 -24.10 -12.59 1.70
C ARG A 12 -24.88 -11.63 0.81
N LEU A 13 -24.48 -10.34 0.82
CA LEU A 13 -25.00 -9.37 -0.14
C LEU A 13 -24.77 -9.90 -1.56
N PRO A 14 -25.73 -9.66 -2.50
CA PRO A 14 -25.52 -10.00 -3.89
C PRO A 14 -24.23 -9.29 -4.38
N TYR A 15 -23.51 -9.94 -5.29
CA TYR A 15 -22.27 -9.39 -5.87
C TYR A 15 -22.59 -8.12 -6.67
N PRO A 16 -22.16 -6.94 -6.24
CA PRO A 16 -22.33 -5.73 -7.01
C PRO A 16 -21.40 -5.75 -8.24
N ALA A 17 -21.85 -5.26 -9.37
CA ALA A 17 -21.00 -5.11 -10.55
C ALA A 17 -20.10 -3.87 -10.45
N THR A 18 -20.51 -2.88 -9.66
CA THR A 18 -19.78 -1.63 -9.46
C THR A 18 -19.84 -1.17 -7.99
N VAL A 19 -18.91 -0.28 -7.60
CA VAL A 19 -18.91 0.32 -6.25
C VAL A 19 -20.17 1.17 -6.00
N VAL A 20 -20.71 1.79 -7.05
CA VAL A 20 -21.96 2.57 -6.94
C VAL A 20 -23.16 1.65 -6.70
N GLU A 21 -23.19 0.50 -7.36
CA GLU A 21 -24.24 -0.50 -7.09
C GLU A 21 -24.16 -1.02 -5.65
N ALA A 22 -22.96 -1.26 -5.12
CA ALA A 22 -22.76 -1.62 -3.71
C ALA A 22 -23.35 -0.55 -2.76
N LEU A 23 -23.12 0.74 -3.05
CA LEU A 23 -23.71 1.83 -2.27
C LEU A 23 -25.25 1.83 -2.39
N LEU A 24 -25.80 1.66 -3.59
CA LEU A 24 -27.25 1.64 -3.80
C LEU A 24 -27.93 0.47 -3.08
N LEU A 25 -27.37 -0.74 -3.19
CA LEU A 25 -27.86 -1.92 -2.49
C LEU A 25 -27.87 -1.71 -0.97
N ARG A 26 -26.79 -1.15 -0.43
CA ARG A 26 -26.68 -0.87 0.98
C ARG A 26 -27.66 0.22 1.45
N ALA A 27 -27.83 1.28 0.68
CA ALA A 27 -28.73 2.38 1.03
C ALA A 27 -30.22 2.04 0.90
N SER A 28 -30.57 1.01 0.12
CA SER A 28 -31.95 0.51 -0.03
C SER A 28 -32.23 -0.77 0.80
N GLY A 29 -31.18 -1.36 1.39
CA GLY A 29 -31.29 -2.58 2.17
C GLY A 29 -31.72 -2.35 3.63
N PRO A 30 -31.85 -3.43 4.42
CA PRO A 30 -32.24 -3.37 5.83
C PRO A 30 -31.25 -2.58 6.69
N ASP A 31 -29.99 -2.50 6.28
CA ASP A 31 -28.91 -1.80 6.98
C ASP A 31 -28.74 -0.33 6.55
N ALA A 32 -29.71 0.25 5.83
CA ALA A 32 -29.63 1.63 5.31
C ALA A 32 -29.38 2.68 6.41
N ALA A 33 -29.90 2.44 7.62
CA ALA A 33 -29.77 3.30 8.79
C ALA A 33 -28.50 3.00 9.64
N ARG A 34 -27.76 1.92 9.32
CA ARG A 34 -26.51 1.61 10.03
C ARG A 34 -25.36 2.51 9.56
N PRO A 35 -24.45 2.88 10.46
CA PRO A 35 -23.23 3.60 10.09
C PRO A 35 -22.42 2.84 9.05
N VAL A 36 -21.95 3.57 8.02
CA VAL A 36 -21.00 3.06 7.04
C VAL A 36 -19.63 3.65 7.31
N PHE A 37 -19.56 4.95 7.55
CA PHE A 37 -18.32 5.66 7.82
C PHE A 37 -18.43 6.49 9.09
N THR A 38 -17.41 6.39 9.93
CA THR A 38 -17.19 7.23 11.12
C THR A 38 -15.82 7.86 11.00
N ALA A 39 -15.70 9.18 11.17
CA ALA A 39 -14.44 9.90 11.20
C ALA A 39 -14.05 10.24 12.64
N LEU A 40 -12.78 10.00 12.99
CA LEU A 40 -12.20 10.33 14.28
C LEU A 40 -11.24 11.51 14.18
N GLY A 41 -11.20 12.33 15.22
CA GLY A 41 -10.29 13.46 15.39
C GLY A 41 -8.98 13.10 16.11
N ASP A 42 -8.24 14.12 16.48
CA ASP A 42 -6.89 14.03 17.03
C ASP A 42 -6.79 13.26 18.35
N GLY A 43 -7.81 13.33 19.17
CA GLY A 43 -7.92 12.60 20.45
C GLY A 43 -8.74 11.32 20.39
N GLY A 44 -9.18 10.90 19.19
CA GLY A 44 -10.08 9.76 18.99
C GLY A 44 -11.57 10.11 19.16
N GLU A 45 -11.90 11.39 19.32
CA GLU A 45 -13.28 11.88 19.36
C GLU A 45 -13.96 11.73 18.00
N ARG A 46 -15.26 11.42 18.00
CA ARG A 46 -16.05 11.29 16.78
C ARG A 46 -16.32 12.67 16.18
N LEU A 47 -15.75 12.94 15.00
CA LEU A 47 -15.99 14.16 14.24
C LEU A 47 -17.27 14.11 13.42
N GLY A 48 -17.67 12.93 12.97
CA GLY A 48 -18.87 12.74 12.16
C GLY A 48 -19.10 11.27 11.84
N GLN A 49 -20.31 10.98 11.39
CA GLN A 49 -20.74 9.65 11.02
C GLN A 49 -21.77 9.75 9.89
N LEU A 50 -21.77 8.80 8.97
CA LEU A 50 -22.76 8.69 7.90
C LEU A 50 -23.34 7.27 7.87
N THR A 51 -24.65 7.20 7.86
CA THR A 51 -25.39 5.99 7.47
C THR A 51 -25.33 5.81 5.94
N ALA A 52 -25.73 4.64 5.43
CA ALA A 52 -25.75 4.39 3.99
C ALA A 52 -26.74 5.35 3.26
N ALA A 53 -27.87 5.65 3.89
CA ALA A 53 -28.86 6.58 3.33
C ALA A 53 -28.32 8.02 3.28
N GLU A 54 -27.71 8.51 4.36
CA GLU A 54 -27.10 9.85 4.42
C GLU A 54 -25.93 9.98 3.44
N LEU A 55 -25.08 8.96 3.35
CA LEU A 55 -23.98 8.88 2.40
C LEU A 55 -24.50 9.01 0.97
N LEU A 56 -25.51 8.22 0.60
CA LEU A 56 -26.11 8.29 -0.73
C LEU A 56 -26.72 9.67 -1.00
N GLY A 57 -27.37 10.29 -0.03
CA GLY A 57 -27.91 11.65 -0.13
C GLY A 57 -26.82 12.68 -0.47
N ARG A 58 -25.73 12.70 0.28
CA ARG A 58 -24.57 13.60 0.03
C ARG A 58 -23.87 13.30 -1.29
N VAL A 59 -23.73 12.02 -1.65
CA VAL A 59 -23.16 11.58 -2.94
C VAL A 59 -24.00 12.12 -4.10
N ARG A 60 -25.33 12.01 -4.04
CA ARG A 60 -26.24 12.52 -5.07
C ARG A 60 -26.15 14.03 -5.23
N ALA A 61 -26.15 14.77 -4.13
CA ALA A 61 -26.05 16.23 -4.16
C ALA A 61 -24.73 16.70 -4.79
N THR A 62 -23.60 16.08 -4.39
CA THR A 62 -22.28 16.38 -4.98
C THR A 62 -22.21 15.97 -6.46
N ALA A 63 -22.78 14.82 -6.83
CA ALA A 63 -22.85 14.35 -8.20
C ALA A 63 -23.68 15.27 -9.11
N ALA A 64 -24.76 15.87 -8.58
CA ALA A 64 -25.55 16.88 -9.31
C ALA A 64 -24.70 18.09 -9.69
N ALA A 65 -23.87 18.57 -8.78
CA ALA A 65 -22.93 19.67 -9.06
C ALA A 65 -21.87 19.27 -10.11
N LEU A 66 -21.32 18.05 -10.00
CA LEU A 66 -20.34 17.53 -10.95
C LEU A 66 -20.93 17.38 -12.37
N ARG A 67 -22.21 17.05 -12.51
CA ARG A 67 -22.87 16.91 -13.83
C ARG A 67 -23.06 18.24 -14.58
N LYS A 68 -22.99 19.36 -13.88
CA LYS A 68 -23.03 20.71 -14.50
C LYS A 68 -21.68 21.07 -15.17
N VAL A 69 -20.64 20.28 -14.95
CA VAL A 69 -19.29 20.52 -15.46
C VAL A 69 -18.76 19.28 -16.17
N GLY A 70 -18.50 19.39 -17.47
CA GLY A 70 -17.99 18.29 -18.31
C GLY A 70 -19.00 17.16 -18.54
N GLY A 71 -18.54 15.99 -19.01
CA GLY A 71 -19.30 14.80 -19.38
C GLY A 71 -18.82 13.49 -18.75
N PRO A 72 -19.49 12.34 -18.97
CA PRO A 72 -19.00 11.04 -18.56
C PRO A 72 -17.59 10.78 -19.08
N GLY A 73 -16.74 10.13 -18.26
CA GLY A 73 -15.33 9.86 -18.61
C GLY A 73 -14.37 11.04 -18.36
N ASP A 74 -14.87 12.23 -18.02
CA ASP A 74 -14.01 13.34 -17.63
C ASP A 74 -13.40 13.12 -16.24
N ARG A 75 -12.15 13.59 -16.05
CA ARG A 75 -11.39 13.41 -14.82
C ARG A 75 -11.72 14.51 -13.82
N VAL A 76 -11.87 14.08 -12.57
CA VAL A 76 -12.10 14.96 -11.42
C VAL A 76 -11.04 14.68 -10.37
N VAL A 77 -10.24 15.70 -10.02
CA VAL A 77 -9.27 15.58 -8.94
C VAL A 77 -10.00 15.52 -7.61
N VAL A 78 -9.68 14.48 -6.83
CA VAL A 78 -10.22 14.25 -5.49
C VAL A 78 -9.07 14.34 -4.50
N PRO A 79 -8.78 15.53 -3.92
CA PRO A 79 -7.74 15.65 -2.90
C PRO A 79 -8.10 14.83 -1.66
N ALA A 80 -7.12 14.50 -0.82
CA ALA A 80 -7.39 13.96 0.51
C ALA A 80 -8.12 15.04 1.32
N LEU A 81 -9.44 15.02 1.22
CA LEU A 81 -10.36 15.90 1.93
C LEU A 81 -10.49 15.44 3.39
N PRO A 82 -10.74 16.35 4.34
CA PRO A 82 -10.86 16.02 5.75
C PRO A 82 -12.13 15.18 6.04
N GLY A 83 -12.04 14.36 7.06
CA GLY A 83 -13.16 13.60 7.63
C GLY A 83 -13.89 12.75 6.59
N LEU A 84 -15.20 12.95 6.45
CA LEU A 84 -16.09 12.17 5.58
C LEU A 84 -16.25 12.76 4.17
N ASP A 85 -15.61 13.90 3.87
CA ASP A 85 -15.75 14.55 2.56
C ASP A 85 -15.06 13.75 1.45
N PHE A 86 -13.95 13.04 1.75
CA PHE A 86 -13.28 12.23 0.75
C PHE A 86 -14.16 11.07 0.23
N PRO A 87 -14.70 10.15 1.07
CA PRO A 87 -15.56 9.08 0.59
C PRO A 87 -16.80 9.61 -0.14
N VAL A 88 -17.42 10.70 0.32
CA VAL A 88 -18.54 11.34 -0.39
C VAL A 88 -18.12 11.82 -1.78
N GLY A 89 -17.02 12.58 -1.87
CA GLY A 89 -16.52 13.15 -3.12
C GLY A 89 -16.09 12.07 -4.13
N PHE A 90 -15.37 11.06 -3.65
CA PHE A 90 -14.97 9.92 -4.48
C PHE A 90 -16.19 9.19 -5.09
N LEU A 91 -17.14 8.81 -4.24
CA LEU A 91 -18.36 8.12 -4.69
C LEU A 91 -19.23 9.01 -5.57
N ALA A 92 -19.24 10.33 -5.36
CA ALA A 92 -19.97 11.26 -6.22
C ALA A 92 -19.38 11.34 -7.62
N CYS A 93 -18.05 11.25 -7.77
CA CYS A 93 -17.40 11.13 -9.07
C CYS A 93 -17.90 9.86 -9.80
N LEU A 94 -17.84 8.71 -9.13
CA LEU A 94 -18.30 7.45 -9.70
C LEU A 94 -19.80 7.49 -10.06
N TYR A 95 -20.63 8.02 -9.18
CA TYR A 95 -22.08 8.17 -9.40
C TYR A 95 -22.42 9.08 -10.59
N ALA A 96 -21.62 10.11 -10.82
CA ALA A 96 -21.75 11.03 -11.94
C ALA A 96 -21.14 10.50 -13.25
N GLY A 97 -20.54 9.29 -13.26
CA GLY A 97 -19.82 8.73 -14.41
C GLY A 97 -18.50 9.45 -14.71
N ARG A 98 -17.87 10.05 -13.69
CA ARG A 98 -16.58 10.72 -13.79
C ARG A 98 -15.46 9.76 -13.37
N ILE A 99 -14.28 9.99 -13.93
CA ILE A 99 -13.05 9.29 -13.50
C ILE A 99 -12.48 10.05 -12.32
N ALA A 100 -12.46 9.41 -11.14
CA ALA A 100 -11.86 10.00 -9.95
C ALA A 100 -10.33 9.99 -10.04
N VAL A 101 -9.67 11.06 -9.59
CA VAL A 101 -8.21 11.17 -9.52
C VAL A 101 -7.82 11.50 -8.08
N PRO A 102 -7.65 10.48 -7.20
CA PRO A 102 -7.22 10.71 -5.82
C PRO A 102 -5.80 11.30 -5.75
N VAL A 103 -5.63 12.38 -4.99
CA VAL A 103 -4.34 13.06 -4.82
C VAL A 103 -4.11 13.47 -3.36
N PRO A 104 -2.85 13.71 -2.96
CA PRO A 104 -2.56 14.26 -1.62
C PRO A 104 -3.30 15.56 -1.33
N PRO A 105 -3.42 15.97 -0.04
CA PRO A 105 -4.12 17.20 0.35
C PRO A 105 -3.57 18.44 -0.36
N LEU A 106 -4.46 19.31 -0.85
CA LEU A 106 -4.11 20.62 -1.37
C LEU A 106 -3.81 21.55 -0.20
N ARG A 107 -2.55 21.82 0.10
CA ARG A 107 -2.16 22.79 1.14
C ARG A 107 -2.08 24.19 0.55
N ALA A 108 -2.83 25.15 1.10
CA ALA A 108 -2.67 26.55 0.81
C ALA A 108 -1.27 27.02 1.33
N GLY A 109 -0.45 27.61 0.46
CA GLY A 109 0.78 28.32 0.87
C GLY A 109 2.10 27.55 0.83
N THR A 110 2.16 26.27 0.51
CA THR A 110 3.44 25.58 0.24
C THR A 110 3.93 25.88 -1.17
N ARG A 111 4.46 27.08 -1.38
CA ARG A 111 5.38 27.39 -2.49
C ARG A 111 6.74 26.88 -2.06
N THR A 112 7.19 25.81 -2.63
CA THR A 112 8.52 25.23 -2.73
C THR A 112 8.53 23.74 -2.41
N GLY A 113 8.96 22.92 -3.38
CA GLY A 113 9.37 21.54 -3.24
C GLY A 113 8.46 20.52 -3.95
N ASP A 114 8.96 19.33 -4.14
CA ASP A 114 8.47 18.14 -4.86
C ASP A 114 6.95 17.86 -4.90
N ARG A 115 6.18 18.34 -3.90
CA ARG A 115 4.72 18.06 -3.81
C ARG A 115 3.87 18.97 -4.69
N ALA A 116 4.21 20.26 -4.80
CA ALA A 116 3.49 21.21 -5.66
C ALA A 116 3.76 20.87 -7.13
N ASP A 117 5.00 20.52 -7.43
CA ASP A 117 5.42 20.11 -8.77
C ASP A 117 4.73 18.82 -9.20
N ARG A 118 4.58 17.84 -8.27
CA ARG A 118 3.91 16.57 -8.54
C ARG A 118 2.42 16.72 -8.84
N LEU A 119 1.69 17.57 -8.09
CA LEU A 119 0.28 17.82 -8.35
C LEU A 119 0.10 18.47 -9.73
N ALA A 120 0.94 19.46 -10.06
CA ALA A 120 0.92 20.10 -11.37
C ALA A 120 1.20 19.11 -12.52
N VAL A 121 2.09 18.14 -12.29
CA VAL A 121 2.34 17.06 -13.26
C VAL A 121 1.10 16.18 -13.43
N ILE A 122 0.44 15.78 -12.34
CA ILE A 122 -0.81 14.98 -12.38
C ILE A 122 -1.93 15.75 -13.09
N GLU A 123 -2.14 17.02 -12.74
CA GLU A 123 -3.17 17.87 -13.40
C GLU A 123 -2.89 18.04 -14.89
N LYS A 124 -1.63 18.21 -15.27
CA LYS A 124 -1.24 18.28 -16.69
C LYS A 124 -1.47 16.96 -17.41
N ASP A 125 -1.18 15.83 -16.77
CA ASP A 125 -1.31 14.49 -17.36
C ASP A 125 -2.77 14.08 -17.54
N CYS A 126 -3.62 14.27 -16.52
CA CYS A 126 -5.03 13.86 -16.58
C CYS A 126 -5.98 14.94 -17.11
N ALA A 127 -5.56 16.20 -17.25
CA ALA A 127 -6.37 17.33 -17.72
C ALA A 127 -7.78 17.35 -17.09
N PRO A 128 -7.91 17.58 -15.77
CA PRO A 128 -9.18 17.46 -15.07
C PRO A 128 -10.13 18.59 -15.40
N VAL A 129 -11.44 18.30 -15.48
CA VAL A 129 -12.48 19.33 -15.65
C VAL A 129 -12.86 19.99 -14.33
N ALA A 130 -12.67 19.28 -13.22
CA ALA A 130 -13.00 19.79 -11.89
C ALA A 130 -12.00 19.30 -10.81
N VAL A 131 -11.97 20.03 -9.72
CA VAL A 131 -11.30 19.67 -8.47
C VAL A 131 -12.31 19.75 -7.33
N LEU A 132 -12.43 18.71 -6.52
CA LEU A 132 -13.26 18.74 -5.33
C LEU A 132 -12.59 19.55 -4.22
N VAL A 133 -13.38 20.32 -3.48
CA VAL A 133 -12.92 21.09 -2.33
C VAL A 133 -13.83 20.83 -1.12
N PRO A 134 -13.33 21.00 0.13
CA PRO A 134 -14.20 20.92 1.30
C PRO A 134 -15.30 21.97 1.24
N ALA A 135 -16.46 21.69 1.82
CA ALA A 135 -17.58 22.63 1.87
C ALA A 135 -17.20 24.01 2.46
N ALA A 136 -16.32 24.03 3.46
CA ALA A 136 -15.81 25.26 4.08
C ALA A 136 -14.97 26.15 3.13
N GLN A 137 -14.61 25.68 1.92
CA GLN A 137 -13.81 26.41 0.94
C GLN A 137 -14.57 26.78 -0.34
N GLU A 138 -15.85 26.86 -0.28
CA GLU A 138 -16.73 27.24 -1.41
C GLU A 138 -16.37 28.62 -2.01
N SER A 139 -15.78 29.53 -1.22
CA SER A 139 -15.31 30.86 -1.65
C SER A 139 -14.14 30.84 -2.65
N LEU A 140 -13.57 29.68 -2.97
CA LEU A 140 -12.48 29.52 -3.96
C LEU A 140 -13.00 29.44 -5.41
N GLN A 141 -14.30 29.59 -5.65
CA GLN A 141 -14.90 29.62 -6.98
C GLN A 141 -14.38 30.83 -7.78
N GLY A 142 -14.19 30.65 -9.09
CA GLY A 142 -13.80 31.74 -10.00
C GLY A 142 -12.30 31.94 -10.22
N ARG A 143 -11.41 31.06 -9.71
CA ARG A 143 -9.99 31.07 -10.06
C ARG A 143 -9.76 30.43 -11.44
N PRO A 144 -8.75 30.88 -12.22
CA PRO A 144 -8.36 30.20 -13.47
C PRO A 144 -8.01 28.74 -13.22
N GLY A 145 -8.43 27.85 -14.11
CA GLY A 145 -8.16 26.41 -14.02
C GLY A 145 -9.44 25.56 -13.98
N PRO A 146 -9.35 24.28 -13.57
CA PRO A 146 -10.51 23.38 -13.47
C PRO A 146 -11.55 23.91 -12.47
N ALA A 147 -12.82 23.62 -12.72
CA ALA A 147 -13.92 24.02 -11.85
C ALA A 147 -13.73 23.50 -10.42
N ARG A 148 -14.04 24.33 -9.43
CA ARG A 148 -14.00 23.93 -8.02
C ARG A 148 -15.39 23.58 -7.55
N ILE A 149 -15.57 22.34 -7.13
CA ILE A 149 -16.87 21.80 -6.69
C ILE A 149 -16.77 21.45 -5.21
N ALA A 150 -17.58 22.10 -4.39
CA ALA A 150 -17.67 21.80 -2.97
C ALA A 150 -18.39 20.46 -2.74
N VAL A 151 -17.87 19.66 -1.82
CA VAL A 151 -18.55 18.44 -1.38
C VAL A 151 -19.75 18.81 -0.53
N SER A 152 -20.95 18.36 -0.94
CA SER A 152 -22.19 18.68 -0.22
C SER A 152 -22.23 18.11 1.20
N GLN A 153 -22.68 18.92 2.15
CA GLN A 153 -22.83 18.50 3.56
C GLN A 153 -24.24 17.97 3.86
N SER A 154 -25.22 18.30 3.04
CA SER A 154 -26.61 17.89 3.23
C SER A 154 -27.25 17.54 1.89
N PRO A 155 -28.15 16.57 1.83
CA PRO A 155 -29.01 16.37 0.66
C PRO A 155 -30.02 17.51 0.61
N THR A 156 -30.05 18.28 -0.48
CA THR A 156 -31.15 19.23 -0.72
C THR A 156 -32.22 18.54 -1.55
N ALA A 157 -33.50 18.77 -1.26
CA ALA A 157 -34.62 18.10 -1.91
C ALA A 157 -34.68 18.39 -3.43
N ASP A 158 -34.17 19.54 -3.87
CA ASP A 158 -34.15 19.98 -5.27
C ASP A 158 -32.95 19.43 -6.06
N ASP A 159 -31.96 18.84 -5.41
CA ASP A 159 -30.72 18.33 -6.01
C ASP A 159 -30.72 16.81 -6.19
N VAL A 160 -31.88 16.15 -6.21
CA VAL A 160 -31.94 14.70 -6.49
C VAL A 160 -31.61 14.48 -7.97
N PRO A 161 -30.38 14.09 -8.32
CA PRO A 161 -30.06 13.80 -9.70
C PRO A 161 -30.90 12.62 -10.16
N PRO A 162 -31.18 12.56 -11.46
CA PRO A 162 -31.66 11.33 -12.07
C PRO A 162 -30.73 10.19 -11.75
N ALA A 163 -31.16 8.96 -11.95
CA ALA A 163 -30.41 7.71 -11.70
C ALA A 163 -28.91 7.83 -11.99
N PRO A 164 -28.05 7.03 -11.33
CA PRO A 164 -26.62 7.01 -11.62
C PRO A 164 -26.40 6.88 -13.13
N CYS A 165 -25.27 7.39 -13.61
CA CYS A 165 -24.85 7.13 -14.99
C CYS A 165 -24.85 5.62 -15.22
N ALA A 166 -25.23 5.13 -16.40
CA ALA A 166 -25.21 3.70 -16.71
C ALA A 166 -23.85 3.12 -16.31
N LEU A 167 -23.89 2.15 -15.39
CA LEU A 167 -22.70 1.66 -14.71
C LEU A 167 -22.24 0.40 -15.44
N ASP A 168 -21.30 0.60 -16.37
CA ASP A 168 -20.58 -0.49 -17.00
C ASP A 168 -19.40 -0.90 -16.09
N PRO A 169 -19.28 -2.18 -15.70
CA PRO A 169 -18.11 -2.67 -14.97
C PRO A 169 -16.78 -2.42 -15.69
N GLU A 170 -16.80 -2.36 -17.03
CA GLU A 170 -15.64 -2.07 -17.87
C GLU A 170 -15.29 -0.57 -17.91
N ALA A 171 -16.20 0.30 -17.44
CA ALA A 171 -15.92 1.74 -17.39
C ALA A 171 -14.80 2.06 -16.40
N ILE A 172 -14.00 3.08 -16.73
CA ILE A 172 -12.92 3.57 -15.87
C ILE A 172 -13.52 4.24 -14.63
N ALA A 173 -13.15 3.77 -13.44
CA ALA A 173 -13.57 4.33 -12.18
C ALA A 173 -12.59 5.41 -11.67
N LEU A 174 -11.28 5.14 -11.74
CA LEU A 174 -10.28 6.08 -11.24
C LEU A 174 -8.95 5.96 -11.97
N LEU A 175 -8.13 7.00 -11.83
CA LEU A 175 -6.69 6.96 -12.11
C LEU A 175 -5.94 6.97 -10.79
N GLN A 176 -5.28 5.85 -10.48
CA GLN A 176 -4.44 5.71 -9.29
C GLN A 176 -3.00 6.12 -9.63
N TYR A 177 -2.60 7.34 -9.23
CA TYR A 177 -1.24 7.80 -9.47
C TYR A 177 -0.25 7.16 -8.50
N THR A 178 0.64 6.34 -9.04
CA THR A 178 1.70 5.70 -8.26
C THR A 178 2.93 6.60 -8.16
N SER A 179 3.65 6.44 -7.03
CA SER A 179 4.91 7.15 -6.79
C SER A 179 6.12 6.46 -7.42
N GLY A 180 6.01 5.94 -8.63
CA GLY A 180 7.04 5.13 -9.29
C GLY A 180 8.48 5.51 -8.92
N SER A 181 9.42 4.58 -9.07
CA SER A 181 10.86 4.83 -8.87
C SER A 181 11.45 5.81 -9.88
N THR A 182 10.66 6.20 -10.90
CA THR A 182 10.96 7.24 -11.89
C THR A 182 10.33 8.57 -11.49
N SER A 183 10.90 9.68 -11.92
CA SER A 183 10.47 11.05 -11.59
C SER A 183 9.03 11.38 -11.98
N ASP A 184 8.46 10.68 -12.96
CA ASP A 184 7.11 10.96 -13.47
C ASP A 184 6.06 10.03 -12.85
N PRO A 185 5.03 10.58 -12.20
CA PRO A 185 3.90 9.81 -11.72
C PRO A 185 3.13 9.18 -12.88
N ARG A 186 2.67 7.93 -12.70
CA ARG A 186 1.89 7.18 -13.68
C ARG A 186 0.48 6.98 -13.15
N GLY A 187 -0.52 7.35 -13.95
CA GLY A 187 -1.92 7.09 -13.64
C GLY A 187 -2.31 5.67 -14.06
N VAL A 188 -2.42 4.75 -13.10
CA VAL A 188 -2.95 3.41 -13.35
C VAL A 188 -4.45 3.52 -13.59
N ILE A 189 -4.93 2.97 -14.71
CA ILE A 189 -6.35 3.00 -15.11
C ILE A 189 -7.08 1.84 -14.44
N VAL A 190 -7.91 2.15 -13.44
CA VAL A 190 -8.68 1.16 -12.68
C VAL A 190 -10.15 1.20 -13.11
N GLY A 191 -10.69 0.08 -13.57
CA GLY A 191 -12.10 -0.08 -13.90
C GLY A 191 -12.98 -0.34 -12.66
N HIS A 192 -14.29 -0.13 -12.81
CA HIS A 192 -15.25 -0.46 -11.74
C HIS A 192 -15.21 -1.95 -11.39
N GLY A 193 -15.16 -2.83 -12.41
CA GLY A 193 -15.07 -4.27 -12.21
C GLY A 193 -13.80 -4.69 -11.47
N ASN A 194 -12.64 -4.07 -11.80
CA ASN A 194 -11.38 -4.35 -11.10
C ASN A 194 -11.49 -4.06 -9.61
N LEU A 195 -12.05 -2.89 -9.23
CA LEU A 195 -12.24 -2.52 -7.83
C LEU A 195 -13.09 -3.53 -7.07
N VAL A 196 -14.23 -3.89 -7.65
CA VAL A 196 -15.16 -4.83 -6.99
C VAL A 196 -14.55 -6.22 -6.90
N ALA A 197 -14.02 -6.78 -7.99
CA ALA A 197 -13.44 -8.12 -8.01
C ALA A 197 -12.31 -8.27 -6.98
N ASN A 198 -11.40 -7.29 -6.92
CA ASN A 198 -10.30 -7.31 -5.97
C ASN A 198 -10.78 -7.24 -4.51
N GLN A 199 -11.76 -6.36 -4.21
CA GLN A 199 -12.25 -6.22 -2.83
C GLN A 199 -13.19 -7.36 -2.41
N VAL A 200 -13.87 -8.00 -3.34
CA VAL A 200 -14.62 -9.23 -3.09
C VAL A 200 -13.67 -10.37 -2.74
N ALA A 201 -12.58 -10.55 -3.51
CA ALA A 201 -11.57 -11.56 -3.21
C ALA A 201 -10.92 -11.34 -1.83
N LEU A 202 -10.64 -10.08 -1.45
CA LEU A 202 -10.11 -9.72 -0.13
C LEU A 202 -11.16 -9.97 0.98
N ARG A 203 -12.42 -9.57 0.74
CA ARG A 203 -13.56 -9.84 1.64
C ARG A 203 -13.67 -11.34 1.95
N ASP A 204 -13.63 -12.17 0.92
CA ASP A 204 -13.80 -13.63 1.05
C ASP A 204 -12.59 -14.26 1.75
N ARG A 205 -11.35 -13.82 1.47
CA ARG A 205 -10.14 -14.27 2.17
C ARG A 205 -10.16 -13.94 3.65
N CYS A 206 -10.63 -12.73 4.00
CA CYS A 206 -10.65 -12.23 5.37
C CYS A 206 -11.97 -12.43 6.08
N GLU A 207 -12.97 -13.02 5.43
CA GLU A 207 -14.32 -13.20 5.96
C GLU A 207 -14.91 -11.88 6.52
N VAL A 208 -14.71 -10.77 5.77
CA VAL A 208 -15.24 -9.46 6.14
C VAL A 208 -16.71 -9.37 5.78
N ASP A 209 -17.56 -9.04 6.74
CA ASP A 209 -19.01 -8.94 6.58
C ASP A 209 -19.61 -7.74 7.32
N SER A 210 -20.94 -7.71 7.47
CA SER A 210 -21.66 -6.63 8.15
C SER A 210 -21.41 -6.56 9.68
N GLY A 211 -20.81 -7.56 10.28
CA GLY A 211 -20.35 -7.56 11.67
C GLY A 211 -18.96 -7.01 11.85
N THR A 212 -18.20 -6.86 10.77
CA THR A 212 -16.81 -6.38 10.80
C THR A 212 -16.75 -4.86 10.77
N THR A 213 -15.82 -4.28 11.52
CA THR A 213 -15.42 -2.87 11.40
C THR A 213 -14.02 -2.77 10.81
N VAL A 214 -13.88 -2.01 9.73
CA VAL A 214 -12.57 -1.63 9.16
C VAL A 214 -12.05 -0.40 9.90
N VAL A 215 -10.94 -0.52 10.63
CA VAL A 215 -10.30 0.61 11.33
C VAL A 215 -9.08 1.06 10.56
N SER A 216 -9.12 2.27 9.97
CA SER A 216 -8.09 2.75 9.06
C SER A 216 -7.62 4.19 9.36
N TRP A 217 -6.30 4.38 9.30
CA TRP A 217 -5.65 5.68 9.27
C TRP A 217 -4.92 5.92 7.94
N LEU A 218 -5.03 4.96 7.00
CA LEU A 218 -4.31 5.02 5.73
C LEU A 218 -4.83 6.17 4.85
N PRO A 219 -3.93 6.85 4.12
CA PRO A 219 -4.33 7.93 3.23
C PRO A 219 -5.16 7.41 2.05
N PHE A 220 -6.32 7.97 1.82
CA PHE A 220 -7.25 7.56 0.77
C PHE A 220 -6.77 7.83 -0.66
N PHE A 221 -5.71 8.60 -0.85
CA PHE A 221 -5.09 8.77 -2.16
C PHE A 221 -4.09 7.67 -2.53
N HIS A 222 -3.87 6.71 -1.63
CA HIS A 222 -3.15 5.46 -1.88
C HIS A 222 -4.14 4.30 -2.06
N ASP A 223 -3.75 3.34 -2.92
CA ASP A 223 -4.50 2.14 -3.24
C ASP A 223 -4.98 1.39 -1.99
N MET A 224 -4.09 1.09 -1.05
CA MET A 224 -4.45 0.36 0.18
C MET A 224 -5.45 1.14 1.03
N GLY A 225 -5.27 2.45 1.19
CA GLY A 225 -6.20 3.28 1.96
C GLY A 225 -7.57 3.41 1.30
N LEU A 226 -7.60 3.65 -0.02
CA LEU A 226 -8.84 3.75 -0.79
C LEU A 226 -9.61 2.43 -0.80
N CYS A 227 -8.92 1.36 -1.19
CA CYS A 227 -9.54 0.05 -1.34
C CYS A 227 -10.03 -0.51 -0.02
N THR A 228 -9.19 -0.54 1.03
CA THR A 228 -9.61 -1.10 2.32
C THR A 228 -10.48 -0.15 3.15
N GLY A 229 -10.24 1.17 3.09
CA GLY A 229 -10.95 2.14 3.92
C GLY A 229 -12.27 2.66 3.33
N VAL A 230 -12.45 2.56 2.00
CA VAL A 230 -13.66 3.07 1.33
C VAL A 230 -14.41 1.98 0.58
N VAL A 231 -13.72 1.21 -0.29
CA VAL A 231 -14.38 0.25 -1.18
C VAL A 231 -14.77 -1.03 -0.45
N LEU A 232 -13.85 -1.62 0.31
CA LEU A 232 -14.10 -2.87 1.06
C LEU A 232 -15.33 -2.77 1.98
N PRO A 233 -15.51 -1.70 2.80
CA PRO A 233 -16.71 -1.57 3.63
C PRO A 233 -18.00 -1.58 2.82
N LEU A 234 -18.02 -0.96 1.64
CA LEU A 234 -19.21 -0.92 0.79
C LEU A 234 -19.56 -2.27 0.18
N VAL A 235 -18.57 -3.01 -0.35
CA VAL A 235 -18.82 -4.31 -1.00
C VAL A 235 -19.01 -5.46 -0.03
N SER A 236 -18.57 -5.32 1.23
CA SER A 236 -18.72 -6.35 2.26
C SER A 236 -19.92 -6.12 3.19
N GLY A 237 -20.48 -4.91 3.23
CA GLY A 237 -21.47 -4.52 4.24
C GLY A 237 -20.85 -4.06 5.57
N ALA A 238 -19.54 -4.10 5.74
CA ALA A 238 -18.83 -3.67 6.94
C ALA A 238 -19.00 -2.18 7.26
N ALA A 239 -18.71 -1.79 8.49
CA ALA A 239 -18.52 -0.39 8.86
C ALA A 239 -17.05 0.02 8.69
N ALA A 240 -16.78 1.32 8.61
CA ALA A 240 -15.43 1.85 8.64
C ALA A 240 -15.29 2.98 9.68
N VAL A 241 -14.25 2.87 10.50
CA VAL A 241 -13.79 3.92 11.42
C VAL A 241 -12.47 4.45 10.88
N THR A 242 -12.43 5.73 10.54
CA THR A 242 -11.29 6.31 9.83
C THR A 242 -10.73 7.52 10.55
N MET A 243 -9.44 7.75 10.44
CA MET A 243 -8.75 8.93 10.96
C MET A 243 -7.70 9.40 9.95
N GLU A 244 -7.29 10.65 10.05
CA GLU A 244 -6.23 11.17 9.18
C GLU A 244 -4.87 10.53 9.53
N PRO A 245 -3.99 10.30 8.54
CA PRO A 245 -2.64 9.74 8.78
C PRO A 245 -1.83 10.53 9.81
N ALA A 246 -2.03 11.85 9.88
CA ALA A 246 -1.34 12.70 10.84
C ALA A 246 -1.73 12.39 12.30
N VAL A 247 -2.97 11.96 12.54
CA VAL A 247 -3.45 11.54 13.87
C VAL A 247 -2.66 10.33 14.33
N PHE A 248 -2.61 9.27 13.53
CA PHE A 248 -1.84 8.06 13.82
C PHE A 248 -0.35 8.34 14.03
N VAL A 249 0.28 9.12 13.13
CA VAL A 249 1.72 9.42 13.24
C VAL A 249 2.03 10.21 14.50
N ARG A 250 1.13 11.06 14.95
CA ARG A 250 1.27 11.88 16.17
C ARG A 250 1.08 11.02 17.42
N ASP A 251 -0.01 10.25 17.46
CA ASP A 251 -0.35 9.37 18.58
C ASP A 251 -0.91 8.02 18.06
N PRO A 252 -0.07 6.98 17.92
CA PRO A 252 -0.52 5.66 17.48
C PRO A 252 -1.54 5.00 18.43
N MET A 253 -1.64 5.45 19.68
CA MET A 253 -2.60 4.92 20.64
C MET A 253 -4.05 5.18 20.21
N VAL A 254 -4.32 6.27 19.47
CA VAL A 254 -5.65 6.57 18.94
C VAL A 254 -6.14 5.46 18.02
N TRP A 255 -5.27 4.92 17.18
CA TRP A 255 -5.59 3.78 16.31
C TRP A 255 -5.90 2.52 17.10
N LEU A 256 -5.08 2.18 18.11
CA LEU A 256 -5.29 0.98 18.92
C LEU A 256 -6.56 1.08 19.77
N ARG A 257 -6.90 2.27 20.28
CA ARG A 257 -8.17 2.50 20.99
C ARG A 257 -9.39 2.42 20.07
N ALA A 258 -9.26 2.86 18.82
CA ALA A 258 -10.30 2.69 17.83
C ALA A 258 -10.55 1.20 17.50
N ILE A 259 -9.49 0.38 17.52
CA ILE A 259 -9.58 -1.08 17.38
C ILE A 259 -10.28 -1.70 18.62
N GLU A 260 -9.86 -1.31 19.82
CA GLU A 260 -10.45 -1.78 21.08
C GLU A 260 -11.96 -1.50 21.17
N ALA A 261 -12.41 -0.39 20.58
CA ALA A 261 -13.81 0.04 20.67
C ALA A 261 -14.78 -0.78 19.80
N GLU A 262 -14.28 -1.68 18.95
CA GLU A 262 -15.07 -2.46 17.99
C GLU A 262 -15.00 -3.96 18.31
N GLU A 263 -16.00 -4.74 17.88
CA GLU A 263 -16.14 -6.16 18.27
C GLU A 263 -15.40 -7.14 17.35
N ASP A 264 -15.31 -6.84 16.04
CA ASP A 264 -14.60 -7.63 15.04
C ASP A 264 -13.86 -6.69 14.08
N VAL A 265 -12.53 -6.69 14.14
CA VAL A 265 -11.72 -5.67 13.48
C VAL A 265 -10.85 -6.23 12.37
N PHE A 266 -11.00 -5.61 11.18
CA PHE A 266 -10.02 -5.62 10.11
C PHE A 266 -9.26 -4.28 10.12
N ALA A 267 -7.93 -4.32 10.19
CA ALA A 267 -7.12 -3.12 10.02
C ALA A 267 -5.89 -3.42 9.17
N ALA A 268 -5.67 -2.60 8.14
CA ALA A 268 -4.51 -2.71 7.26
C ALA A 268 -3.48 -1.62 7.59
N ALA A 269 -2.20 -1.99 7.59
CA ALA A 269 -1.12 -1.04 7.82
C ALA A 269 0.19 -1.54 7.19
N PRO A 270 1.10 -0.64 6.77
CA PRO A 270 2.46 -1.01 6.40
C PRO A 270 3.31 -1.36 7.63
N ASP A 271 4.39 -2.10 7.40
CA ASP A 271 5.28 -2.64 8.43
C ASP A 271 5.78 -1.58 9.43
N PHE A 272 6.11 -0.37 8.92
CA PHE A 272 6.56 0.73 9.79
C PHE A 272 5.55 1.15 10.86
N ALA A 273 4.27 0.91 10.64
CA ALA A 273 3.22 1.32 11.59
C ALA A 273 3.28 0.49 12.87
N TYR A 274 3.49 -0.80 12.73
CA TYR A 274 3.67 -1.69 13.88
C TYR A 274 4.92 -1.32 14.67
N GLU A 275 6.04 -1.05 13.98
CA GLU A 275 7.27 -0.56 14.61
C GLU A 275 7.05 0.80 15.30
N LEU A 276 6.27 1.70 14.71
CA LEU A 276 5.94 3.00 15.31
C LEU A 276 5.17 2.83 16.63
N CYS A 277 4.20 1.92 16.68
CA CYS A 277 3.47 1.59 17.90
C CYS A 277 4.41 1.08 19.00
N VAL A 278 5.32 0.15 18.67
CA VAL A 278 6.31 -0.38 19.62
C VAL A 278 7.20 0.74 20.19
N ARG A 279 7.62 1.67 19.35
CA ARG A 279 8.53 2.75 19.74
C ARG A 279 7.87 3.88 20.52
N ARG A 280 6.60 4.19 20.23
CA ARG A 280 5.91 5.36 20.78
C ARG A 280 5.09 5.06 22.02
N ILE A 281 4.54 3.85 22.12
CA ILE A 281 3.63 3.45 23.19
C ILE A 281 4.42 2.75 24.29
N GLY A 282 4.41 3.31 25.50
CA GLY A 282 5.15 2.77 26.64
C GLY A 282 4.50 1.51 27.24
N PRO A 283 5.24 0.67 27.99
CA PRO A 283 4.71 -0.58 28.56
C PRO A 283 3.50 -0.40 29.48
N LYS A 284 3.39 0.74 30.17
CA LYS A 284 2.21 1.04 31.03
C LYS A 284 0.97 1.32 30.21
N GLU A 285 1.12 2.00 29.07
CA GLU A 285 0.03 2.38 28.19
C GLU A 285 -0.49 1.18 27.40
N ARG A 286 0.43 0.29 26.95
CA ARG A 286 0.06 -0.96 26.27
C ARG A 286 -0.90 -1.81 27.10
N ARG A 287 -0.73 -1.87 28.42
CA ARG A 287 -1.59 -2.63 29.34
C ARG A 287 -3.00 -2.04 29.51
N ARG A 288 -3.29 -0.88 28.93
CA ARG A 288 -4.56 -0.17 29.04
C ARG A 288 -5.40 -0.29 27.78
N VAL A 289 -5.00 -1.08 26.82
CA VAL A 289 -5.72 -1.32 25.57
C VAL A 289 -5.90 -2.83 25.40
N ASP A 290 -7.10 -3.25 25.00
CA ASP A 290 -7.44 -4.62 24.68
C ASP A 290 -7.52 -4.81 23.16
N LEU A 291 -6.65 -5.63 22.60
CA LEU A 291 -6.58 -5.91 21.16
C LEU A 291 -7.13 -7.30 20.80
N SER A 292 -7.87 -7.93 21.71
CA SER A 292 -8.44 -9.27 21.50
C SER A 292 -9.47 -9.32 20.36
N THR A 293 -10.10 -8.18 20.07
CA THR A 293 -11.09 -8.01 18.99
C THR A 293 -10.46 -7.83 17.61
N TRP A 294 -9.13 -7.57 17.54
CA TRP A 294 -8.42 -7.43 16.29
C TRP A 294 -8.23 -8.80 15.62
N ARG A 295 -9.05 -9.08 14.62
CA ARG A 295 -9.06 -10.38 13.92
C ARG A 295 -8.13 -10.42 12.73
N VAL A 296 -7.99 -9.32 11.99
CA VAL A 296 -7.14 -9.23 10.79
C VAL A 296 -6.25 -8.01 10.87
N ALA A 297 -4.96 -8.22 11.06
CA ALA A 297 -3.90 -7.20 10.96
C ALA A 297 -3.18 -7.35 9.62
N ALA A 298 -3.78 -6.85 8.53
CA ALA A 298 -3.18 -6.95 7.21
C ALA A 298 -1.91 -6.07 7.14
N ASN A 299 -0.77 -6.70 6.82
CA ASN A 299 0.53 -6.01 6.73
C ASN A 299 1.06 -6.12 5.30
N GLY A 300 1.29 -4.99 4.64
CA GLY A 300 1.75 -4.96 3.25
C GLY A 300 2.17 -3.57 2.79
N ALA A 301 2.16 -3.36 1.48
CA ALA A 301 2.60 -2.14 0.81
C ALA A 301 4.10 -1.83 0.91
N GLU A 302 4.85 -2.49 1.78
CA GLU A 302 6.31 -2.46 1.90
C GLU A 302 6.81 -3.84 2.37
N PRO A 303 8.13 -4.13 2.35
CA PRO A 303 8.64 -5.41 2.83
C PRO A 303 8.24 -5.68 4.28
N VAL A 304 7.59 -6.81 4.51
CA VAL A 304 7.19 -7.26 5.86
C VAL A 304 8.38 -7.93 6.53
N ARG A 305 8.74 -7.44 7.71
CA ARG A 305 9.91 -7.93 8.45
C ARG A 305 9.50 -8.83 9.61
N ALA A 306 10.08 -10.03 9.67
CA ALA A 306 9.84 -10.96 10.76
C ALA A 306 10.14 -10.36 12.14
N GLU A 307 11.19 -9.53 12.25
CA GLU A 307 11.53 -8.83 13.48
C GLU A 307 10.43 -7.87 13.93
N THR A 308 9.84 -7.09 13.00
CA THR A 308 8.73 -6.17 13.32
C THR A 308 7.54 -6.93 13.88
N LEU A 309 7.16 -8.06 13.25
CA LEU A 309 6.04 -8.89 13.70
C LEU A 309 6.30 -9.45 15.12
N ARG A 310 7.49 -10.02 15.35
CA ARG A 310 7.88 -10.56 16.67
C ARG A 310 7.85 -9.46 17.75
N ARG A 311 8.47 -8.32 17.47
CA ARG A 311 8.55 -7.20 18.43
C ARG A 311 7.19 -6.63 18.78
N PHE A 312 6.31 -6.49 17.79
CA PHE A 312 4.95 -6.00 18.05
C PHE A 312 4.14 -7.01 18.87
N ALA A 313 4.15 -8.30 18.47
CA ALA A 313 3.45 -9.35 19.18
C ALA A 313 3.91 -9.48 20.64
N GLU A 314 5.22 -9.43 20.90
CA GLU A 314 5.78 -9.45 22.25
C GLU A 314 5.37 -8.20 23.05
N ALA A 315 5.49 -7.02 22.46
CA ALA A 315 5.20 -5.75 23.11
C ALA A 315 3.72 -5.61 23.47
N PHE A 316 2.79 -6.13 22.65
CA PHE A 316 1.35 -6.05 22.86
C PHE A 316 0.70 -7.38 23.32
N ARG A 317 1.50 -8.38 23.69
CA ARG A 317 1.00 -9.58 24.39
C ARG A 317 0.20 -9.24 25.65
N PRO A 318 0.62 -8.25 26.48
CA PRO A 318 -0.18 -7.83 27.63
C PRO A 318 -1.49 -7.14 27.29
N SER A 319 -1.69 -6.78 26.02
CA SER A 319 -2.93 -6.21 25.44
C SER A 319 -3.76 -7.28 24.71
N PHE A 320 -3.51 -8.55 24.95
CA PHE A 320 -4.17 -9.69 24.33
C PHE A 320 -4.00 -9.79 22.80
N PHE A 321 -3.00 -9.10 22.22
CA PHE A 321 -2.67 -9.27 20.81
C PHE A 321 -2.07 -10.67 20.57
N ARG A 322 -2.55 -11.34 19.52
CA ARG A 322 -2.13 -12.69 19.13
C ARG A 322 -1.35 -12.65 17.82
N THR A 323 -0.28 -13.44 17.72
CA THR A 323 0.59 -13.47 16.53
C THR A 323 -0.16 -13.88 15.25
N GLU A 324 -1.14 -14.78 15.38
CA GLU A 324 -1.97 -15.31 14.29
C GLU A 324 -2.91 -14.27 13.67
N VAL A 325 -3.04 -13.10 14.30
CA VAL A 325 -3.81 -11.96 13.78
C VAL A 325 -3.10 -11.30 12.59
N PHE A 326 -1.76 -11.39 12.54
CA PHE A 326 -1.02 -10.88 11.41
C PHE A 326 -1.39 -11.60 10.12
N SER A 327 -1.71 -10.82 9.11
CA SER A 327 -2.01 -11.29 7.76
C SER A 327 -1.11 -10.54 6.77
N PRO A 328 0.17 -10.93 6.64
CA PRO A 328 1.05 -10.38 5.62
C PRO A 328 0.48 -10.62 4.23
N GLY A 329 0.62 -9.61 3.35
CA GLY A 329 0.11 -9.69 2.00
C GLY A 329 0.98 -8.95 0.99
N TYR A 330 0.82 -9.33 -0.26
CA TYR A 330 1.46 -8.70 -1.38
C TYR A 330 0.42 -8.15 -2.36
N GLY A 331 0.74 -6.99 -2.94
CA GLY A 331 -0.07 -6.38 -3.96
C GLY A 331 0.52 -5.06 -4.47
N LEU A 332 -0.11 -4.52 -5.51
CA LEU A 332 0.32 -3.32 -6.20
C LEU A 332 -0.87 -2.65 -6.89
N ALA A 333 -0.73 -1.36 -7.19
CA ALA A 333 -1.78 -0.58 -7.82
C ALA A 333 -2.18 -1.11 -9.20
N GLU A 334 -1.24 -1.69 -9.94
CA GLU A 334 -1.44 -2.30 -11.26
C GLU A 334 -2.38 -3.52 -11.24
N CYS A 335 -2.54 -4.15 -10.05
CA CYS A 335 -3.53 -5.19 -9.79
C CYS A 335 -4.66 -4.68 -8.86
N THR A 336 -4.98 -3.41 -8.90
CA THR A 336 -5.92 -2.69 -8.03
C THR A 336 -5.40 -2.56 -6.60
N LEU A 337 -5.12 -3.67 -5.90
CA LEU A 337 -4.50 -3.71 -4.57
C LEU A 337 -3.90 -5.09 -4.29
N SER A 338 -4.72 -6.05 -3.87
CA SER A 338 -4.26 -7.32 -3.27
C SER A 338 -4.12 -8.42 -4.31
N VAL A 339 -2.99 -9.12 -4.29
CA VAL A 339 -2.69 -10.31 -5.10
C VAL A 339 -2.68 -11.55 -4.22
N THR A 340 -1.93 -11.49 -3.11
CA THR A 340 -1.87 -12.55 -2.09
C THR A 340 -2.13 -11.99 -0.71
N LEU A 341 -2.60 -12.84 0.20
CA LEU A 341 -2.72 -12.52 1.62
C LEU A 341 -2.66 -13.81 2.43
N SER A 342 -1.89 -13.80 3.52
CA SER A 342 -1.88 -14.89 4.48
C SER A 342 -3.27 -15.07 5.09
N ARG A 343 -3.65 -16.31 5.33
CA ARG A 343 -4.95 -16.63 5.90
C ARG A 343 -5.05 -16.07 7.32
N PRO A 344 -6.08 -15.25 7.63
CA PRO A 344 -6.28 -14.75 8.99
C PRO A 344 -6.37 -15.87 10.02
N LEU A 345 -5.86 -15.62 11.22
CA LEU A 345 -5.81 -16.55 12.35
C LEU A 345 -4.91 -17.78 12.12
N TYR A 346 -4.03 -17.73 11.14
CA TYR A 346 -2.94 -18.67 10.94
C TYR A 346 -1.62 -17.91 10.94
N GLU A 347 -0.65 -18.41 11.69
CA GLU A 347 0.66 -17.78 11.74
C GLU A 347 1.32 -17.80 10.37
N ALA A 348 1.73 -16.63 9.88
CA ALA A 348 2.42 -16.51 8.61
C ALA A 348 3.80 -17.19 8.72
N PRO A 349 4.18 -18.03 7.75
CA PRO A 349 5.47 -18.71 7.81
C PRO A 349 6.63 -17.72 7.68
N VAL A 350 7.64 -17.88 8.53
CA VAL A 350 8.93 -17.21 8.39
C VAL A 350 9.94 -18.26 7.96
N ARG A 351 10.64 -18.04 6.84
CA ARG A 351 11.66 -18.93 6.30
C ARG A 351 13.02 -18.27 6.34
N ARG A 352 14.06 -19.07 6.56
CA ARG A 352 15.45 -18.65 6.50
C ARG A 352 16.10 -19.25 5.27
N TYR A 353 16.42 -18.41 4.31
CA TYR A 353 17.07 -18.80 3.08
C TYR A 353 18.53 -18.38 3.06
N ASP A 354 19.38 -19.17 2.38
CA ASP A 354 20.76 -18.79 2.12
C ASP A 354 20.82 -17.60 1.17
N ARG A 355 21.52 -16.55 1.57
CA ARG A 355 21.63 -15.28 0.85
C ARG A 355 22.24 -15.47 -0.54
N ASP A 356 23.31 -16.25 -0.63
CA ASP A 356 24.03 -16.43 -1.88
C ASP A 356 23.25 -17.31 -2.86
N ALA A 357 22.48 -18.28 -2.35
CA ALA A 357 21.56 -19.07 -3.15
C ALA A 357 20.41 -18.21 -3.71
N LEU A 358 19.80 -17.33 -2.88
CA LEU A 358 18.80 -16.37 -3.35
C LEU A 358 19.37 -15.44 -4.44
N ALA A 359 20.62 -14.98 -4.26
CA ALA A 359 21.32 -14.14 -5.26
C ALA A 359 21.50 -14.87 -6.60
N ARG A 360 21.67 -16.19 -6.57
CA ARG A 360 21.75 -17.06 -7.77
C ARG A 360 20.39 -17.54 -8.29
N GLY A 361 19.30 -17.03 -7.74
CA GLY A 361 17.95 -17.33 -8.22
C GLY A 361 17.30 -18.58 -7.63
N THR A 362 17.78 -19.08 -6.48
CA THR A 362 17.21 -20.30 -5.86
C THR A 362 16.99 -20.10 -4.36
N ALA A 363 15.79 -20.44 -3.89
CA ALA A 363 15.42 -20.39 -2.47
C ALA A 363 15.86 -21.68 -1.78
N VAL A 364 17.07 -21.69 -1.21
CA VAL A 364 17.63 -22.82 -0.46
C VAL A 364 17.61 -22.48 1.01
N PRO A 365 17.16 -23.37 1.93
CA PRO A 365 17.24 -23.15 3.36
C PRO A 365 18.68 -22.85 3.81
N ALA A 366 18.84 -21.85 4.66
CA ALA A 366 20.14 -21.48 5.21
C ALA A 366 20.61 -22.52 6.23
N GLU A 367 21.86 -22.97 6.11
CA GLU A 367 22.51 -23.87 7.07
C GLU A 367 23.08 -23.12 8.28
N SER A 368 23.38 -21.81 8.11
CA SER A 368 24.00 -20.98 9.15
C SER A 368 23.25 -19.65 9.34
N PRO A 369 23.18 -19.13 10.56
CA PRO A 369 22.58 -17.82 10.83
C PRO A 369 23.30 -16.66 10.13
N GLU A 370 24.60 -16.79 9.83
CA GLU A 370 25.41 -15.71 9.23
C GLU A 370 25.05 -15.48 7.77
N THR A 371 24.67 -16.53 7.06
CA THR A 371 24.24 -16.45 5.64
C THR A 371 22.73 -16.34 5.48
N ALA A 372 21.97 -16.47 6.56
CA ALA A 372 20.51 -16.49 6.52
C ALA A 372 19.90 -15.13 6.25
N VAL A 373 18.92 -15.10 5.34
CA VAL A 373 17.93 -14.03 5.15
C VAL A 373 16.57 -14.54 5.60
N GLU A 374 15.91 -13.84 6.52
CA GLU A 374 14.54 -14.17 6.93
C GLU A 374 13.55 -13.51 5.98
N LEU A 375 12.69 -14.30 5.34
CA LEU A 375 11.56 -13.84 4.54
C LEU A 375 10.25 -14.26 5.21
N VAL A 376 9.28 -13.34 5.18
CA VAL A 376 7.93 -13.58 5.70
C VAL A 376 7.05 -14.00 4.54
N GLY A 377 6.29 -15.08 4.71
CA GLY A 377 5.29 -15.50 3.75
C GLY A 377 4.18 -14.46 3.61
N CYS A 378 3.89 -14.06 2.40
CA CYS A 378 2.87 -13.06 2.07
C CYS A 378 1.55 -13.71 1.60
N GLY A 379 1.35 -14.97 1.95
CA GLY A 379 0.13 -15.71 1.66
C GLY A 379 0.08 -16.34 0.28
N ALA A 380 -0.95 -17.13 0.08
CA ALA A 380 -1.32 -17.69 -1.21
C ALA A 380 -2.15 -16.67 -2.03
N PRO A 381 -2.22 -16.85 -3.37
CA PRO A 381 -3.09 -16.02 -4.21
C PRO A 381 -4.53 -15.95 -3.70
N LEU A 382 -5.17 -14.80 -3.85
CA LEU A 382 -6.59 -14.62 -3.56
C LEU A 382 -7.45 -15.41 -4.56
N THR A 383 -8.76 -15.48 -4.31
CA THR A 383 -9.72 -16.13 -5.21
C THR A 383 -9.65 -15.50 -6.60
N ASP A 384 -9.67 -16.33 -7.65
CA ASP A 384 -9.58 -15.96 -9.06
C ASP A 384 -8.27 -15.25 -9.47
N VAL A 385 -7.24 -15.30 -8.60
CA VAL A 385 -5.89 -14.82 -8.92
C VAL A 385 -5.01 -15.99 -9.33
N ARG A 386 -4.44 -15.93 -10.53
CA ARG A 386 -3.38 -16.80 -11.02
C ARG A 386 -2.04 -16.09 -10.95
N MET A 387 -1.09 -16.65 -10.26
CA MET A 387 0.24 -16.09 -10.09
C MET A 387 1.30 -17.06 -10.59
N ARG A 388 2.33 -16.55 -11.24
CA ARG A 388 3.48 -17.32 -11.71
C ARG A 388 4.78 -16.61 -11.32
N VAL A 389 5.78 -17.39 -11.02
CA VAL A 389 7.18 -16.94 -10.94
C VAL A 389 7.81 -17.21 -12.29
N VAL A 390 8.35 -16.18 -12.92
CA VAL A 390 8.75 -16.20 -14.34
C VAL A 390 10.16 -15.66 -14.47
N ASP A 391 10.98 -16.29 -15.29
CA ASP A 391 12.26 -15.74 -15.70
C ASP A 391 12.04 -14.46 -16.52
N PRO A 392 12.53 -13.29 -16.06
CA PRO A 392 12.21 -12.01 -16.68
C PRO A 392 12.78 -11.83 -18.10
N GLU A 393 13.81 -12.61 -18.47
CA GLU A 393 14.48 -12.55 -19.77
C GLU A 393 13.86 -13.52 -20.76
N THR A 394 13.70 -14.78 -20.36
CA THR A 394 13.19 -15.84 -21.24
C THR A 394 11.66 -15.92 -21.23
N ARG A 395 10.98 -15.25 -20.29
CA ARG A 395 9.52 -15.29 -20.06
C ARG A 395 8.96 -16.69 -19.83
N ARG A 396 9.79 -17.62 -19.37
CA ARG A 396 9.36 -18.98 -19.04
C ARG A 396 8.97 -19.08 -17.57
N PRO A 397 7.90 -19.81 -17.24
CA PRO A 397 7.56 -20.08 -15.85
C PRO A 397 8.69 -20.89 -15.20
N LEU A 398 9.00 -20.54 -13.97
CA LEU A 398 10.02 -21.19 -13.14
C LEU A 398 9.37 -22.19 -12.18
N PRO A 399 10.07 -23.28 -11.82
CA PRO A 399 9.58 -24.23 -10.83
C PRO A 399 9.56 -23.62 -9.43
N GLU A 400 8.79 -24.24 -8.54
CA GLU A 400 8.74 -23.89 -7.11
C GLU A 400 10.14 -23.87 -6.49
N GLY A 401 10.40 -22.90 -5.60
CA GLY A 401 11.72 -22.69 -5.01
C GLY A 401 12.69 -21.87 -5.88
N SER A 402 12.33 -21.52 -7.10
CA SER A 402 13.11 -20.57 -7.92
C SER A 402 12.70 -19.12 -7.65
N VAL A 403 13.67 -18.21 -7.73
CA VAL A 403 13.43 -16.76 -7.64
C VAL A 403 13.28 -16.19 -9.05
N GLY A 404 12.17 -15.50 -9.32
CA GLY A 404 11.90 -14.85 -10.59
C GLY A 404 10.93 -13.69 -10.44
N GLU A 405 10.56 -13.08 -11.57
CA GLU A 405 9.56 -12.01 -11.59
C GLU A 405 8.16 -12.57 -11.33
N ILE A 406 7.42 -11.92 -10.46
CA ILE A 406 6.03 -12.29 -10.15
C ILE A 406 5.13 -11.76 -11.26
N TRP A 407 4.42 -12.65 -11.94
CA TRP A 407 3.44 -12.33 -12.96
C TRP A 407 2.04 -12.70 -12.49
N VAL A 408 1.07 -11.82 -12.75
CA VAL A 408 -0.29 -11.92 -12.19
C VAL A 408 -1.33 -11.87 -13.29
N ASP A 409 -2.26 -12.82 -13.27
CA ASP A 409 -3.51 -12.78 -14.01
C ASP A 409 -4.67 -12.81 -13.02
N SER A 410 -5.53 -11.79 -13.08
CA SER A 410 -6.58 -11.54 -12.08
C SER A 410 -7.67 -10.64 -12.65
N PRO A 411 -8.93 -10.81 -12.24
CA PRO A 411 -9.98 -9.82 -12.52
C PRO A 411 -9.67 -8.44 -11.92
N GLY A 412 -8.76 -8.37 -10.93
CA GLY A 412 -8.25 -7.11 -10.38
C GLY A 412 -7.18 -6.43 -11.21
N ASN A 413 -6.67 -7.05 -12.29
CA ASN A 413 -5.66 -6.44 -13.15
C ASN A 413 -6.22 -5.20 -13.84
N CYS A 414 -5.51 -4.10 -13.73
CA CYS A 414 -5.90 -2.82 -14.27
C CYS A 414 -5.75 -2.75 -15.79
N LEU A 415 -6.32 -1.70 -16.41
CA LEU A 415 -6.45 -1.59 -17.86
C LEU A 415 -5.18 -1.05 -18.54
N GLY A 416 -4.25 -0.49 -17.78
CA GLY A 416 -3.02 0.10 -18.31
C GLY A 416 -2.64 1.39 -17.59
N TYR A 417 -1.71 2.15 -18.19
CA TYR A 417 -1.31 3.49 -17.75
C TYR A 417 -1.93 4.56 -18.64
N TRP A 418 -2.45 5.61 -18.04
CA TRP A 418 -3.11 6.72 -18.74
C TRP A 418 -2.14 7.41 -19.71
N GLY A 419 -2.54 7.45 -21.01
CA GLY A 419 -1.75 8.07 -22.07
C GLY A 419 -0.39 7.41 -22.36
N ARG A 420 -0.20 6.11 -21.98
CA ARG A 420 1.07 5.39 -22.12
C ARG A 420 0.88 3.98 -22.69
N GLU A 421 0.37 3.89 -23.93
CA GLU A 421 -0.04 2.64 -24.57
C GLU A 421 1.11 1.64 -24.71
N ALA A 422 2.30 2.11 -25.12
CA ALA A 422 3.46 1.24 -25.32
C ALA A 422 3.96 0.62 -24.00
N GLU A 423 3.97 1.40 -22.92
CA GLU A 423 4.33 0.92 -21.59
C GLU A 423 3.25 -0.01 -21.02
N SER A 424 1.97 0.33 -21.26
CA SER A 424 0.84 -0.50 -20.87
C SER A 424 0.91 -1.88 -21.52
N ALA A 425 1.20 -1.96 -22.81
CA ALA A 425 1.37 -3.24 -23.52
C ALA A 425 2.50 -4.11 -22.92
N GLN A 426 3.60 -3.50 -22.49
CA GLN A 426 4.73 -4.21 -21.88
C GLN A 426 4.40 -4.76 -20.48
N VAL A 427 3.58 -4.02 -19.71
CA VAL A 427 3.29 -4.36 -18.31
C VAL A 427 2.04 -5.21 -18.18
N PHE A 428 0.95 -4.88 -18.88
CA PHE A 428 -0.38 -5.49 -18.65
C PHE A 428 -0.75 -6.56 -19.67
N ALA A 429 0.02 -6.71 -20.75
CA ALA A 429 -0.28 -7.68 -21.80
C ALA A 429 0.87 -8.68 -22.02
N ALA A 430 1.63 -9.00 -20.97
CA ALA A 430 2.72 -9.94 -21.06
C ALA A 430 2.20 -11.37 -21.27
N ARG A 431 2.94 -12.17 -22.04
CA ARG A 431 2.63 -13.58 -22.34
C ARG A 431 3.81 -14.45 -21.97
N LEU A 432 3.50 -15.66 -21.50
CA LEU A 432 4.52 -16.68 -21.24
C LEU A 432 5.03 -17.23 -22.58
N ASP A 433 6.33 -17.52 -22.63
CA ASP A 433 6.99 -18.15 -23.77
C ASP A 433 7.34 -19.61 -23.45
N GLY A 434 7.29 -20.49 -24.49
CA GLY A 434 7.68 -21.90 -24.42
C GLY A 434 6.53 -22.90 -24.27
N GLU A 435 6.83 -24.19 -24.48
CA GLU A 435 5.87 -25.32 -24.39
C GLU A 435 5.34 -25.51 -22.96
N ASP A 436 6.07 -25.03 -21.95
CA ASP A 436 5.67 -25.05 -20.53
C ASP A 436 4.51 -24.09 -20.20
N ALA A 437 4.17 -23.18 -21.11
CA ALA A 437 2.99 -22.31 -20.96
C ALA A 437 1.70 -23.13 -20.92
N ASP A 438 1.60 -24.17 -21.75
CA ASP A 438 0.45 -25.10 -21.79
C ASP A 438 0.42 -26.02 -20.56
N ALA A 439 1.60 -26.50 -20.10
CA ALA A 439 1.73 -27.33 -18.91
C ALA A 439 1.39 -26.59 -17.61
N ALA A 440 1.55 -25.27 -17.58
CA ALA A 440 1.16 -24.42 -16.45
C ALA A 440 -0.35 -24.19 -16.33
N GLY A 441 -1.19 -24.79 -17.21
CA GLY A 441 -2.64 -24.66 -17.20
C GLY A 441 -3.12 -23.24 -17.56
N ALA A 442 -2.32 -22.49 -18.30
CA ALA A 442 -2.73 -21.21 -18.86
C ALA A 442 -3.47 -21.45 -20.19
N ASP A 443 -4.66 -20.85 -20.34
CA ASP A 443 -5.32 -20.86 -21.64
C ASP A 443 -4.46 -20.15 -22.70
N PRO A 444 -4.40 -20.67 -23.93
CA PRO A 444 -3.75 -19.96 -25.02
C PRO A 444 -4.33 -18.56 -25.17
N GLY A 445 -3.52 -17.53 -24.94
CA GLY A 445 -3.97 -16.14 -24.98
C GLY A 445 -4.07 -15.43 -23.64
N THR A 446 -3.89 -16.13 -22.51
CA THR A 446 -3.80 -15.47 -21.19
C THR A 446 -2.71 -14.40 -21.18
N THR A 447 -3.05 -13.22 -20.65
CA THR A 447 -2.10 -12.13 -20.45
C THR A 447 -1.89 -11.92 -18.96
N TYR A 448 -0.68 -11.50 -18.61
CA TYR A 448 -0.27 -11.26 -17.24
C TYR A 448 0.19 -9.84 -17.05
N VAL A 449 -0.02 -9.31 -15.84
CA VAL A 449 0.67 -8.11 -15.36
C VAL A 449 2.07 -8.49 -14.91
N ARG A 450 3.10 -7.84 -15.46
CA ARG A 450 4.47 -7.89 -14.99
C ARG A 450 4.63 -6.95 -13.82
N THR A 451 4.87 -7.49 -12.64
CA THR A 451 4.90 -6.66 -11.43
C THR A 451 6.24 -5.91 -11.26
N GLY A 452 7.31 -6.42 -11.85
CA GLY A 452 8.66 -5.96 -11.61
C GLY A 452 9.17 -6.28 -10.20
N ASP A 453 8.42 -7.02 -9.41
CA ASP A 453 8.82 -7.53 -8.10
C ASP A 453 9.32 -8.98 -8.25
N LEU A 454 10.36 -9.34 -7.50
CA LEU A 454 10.96 -10.67 -7.49
C LEU A 454 10.52 -11.42 -6.25
N GLY A 455 10.32 -12.72 -6.41
CA GLY A 455 9.96 -13.62 -5.31
C GLY A 455 10.06 -15.08 -5.69
N CYS A 456 9.80 -15.94 -4.73
CA CYS A 456 9.67 -17.37 -4.89
C CYS A 456 8.39 -17.87 -4.22
N VAL A 457 7.92 -19.06 -4.65
CA VAL A 457 6.80 -19.76 -4.03
C VAL A 457 7.34 -21.04 -3.38
N GLU A 458 6.92 -21.31 -2.15
CA GLU A 458 7.20 -22.54 -1.44
C GLU A 458 5.98 -22.98 -0.63
N GLY A 459 5.47 -24.18 -0.88
CA GLY A 459 4.27 -24.69 -0.22
C GLY A 459 3.01 -23.87 -0.48
N GLY A 460 2.92 -23.20 -1.64
CA GLY A 460 1.82 -22.31 -2.00
C GLY A 460 1.90 -20.90 -1.40
N GLU A 461 2.91 -20.58 -0.59
CA GLU A 461 3.16 -19.27 0.00
C GLU A 461 4.13 -18.47 -0.85
N LEU A 462 3.84 -17.18 -1.04
CA LEU A 462 4.70 -16.24 -1.73
C LEU A 462 5.70 -15.60 -0.76
N PHE A 463 6.98 -15.61 -1.12
CA PHE A 463 8.06 -14.90 -0.42
C PHE A 463 8.66 -13.85 -1.36
N ILE A 464 8.61 -12.58 -0.95
CA ILE A 464 9.14 -11.46 -1.75
C ILE A 464 10.62 -11.30 -1.46
N THR A 465 11.45 -11.36 -2.49
CA THR A 465 12.91 -11.18 -2.37
C THR A 465 13.37 -9.77 -2.72
N GLY A 466 12.64 -9.04 -3.59
CA GLY A 466 13.01 -7.66 -3.93
C GLY A 466 12.31 -7.12 -5.16
N ARG A 467 12.94 -6.12 -5.79
CA ARG A 467 12.48 -5.52 -7.06
C ARG A 467 13.50 -5.69 -8.14
N LEU A 468 13.07 -6.09 -9.33
CA LEU A 468 13.94 -6.29 -10.50
C LEU A 468 14.79 -5.05 -10.82
N LYS A 469 14.21 -3.85 -10.75
CA LYS A 469 14.91 -2.57 -11.04
C LYS A 469 15.83 -2.08 -9.91
N ASP A 470 15.71 -2.65 -8.72
CA ASP A 470 16.50 -2.27 -7.54
C ASP A 470 17.62 -3.28 -7.25
N VAL A 471 17.66 -4.42 -7.96
CA VAL A 471 18.72 -5.43 -7.81
C VAL A 471 20.08 -4.81 -8.07
N LEU A 472 21.03 -5.09 -7.18
CA LEU A 472 22.41 -4.70 -7.28
C LEU A 472 23.20 -5.85 -7.90
N VAL A 473 23.65 -5.68 -9.14
CA VAL A 473 24.47 -6.69 -9.80
C VAL A 473 25.95 -6.47 -9.42
N VAL A 474 26.54 -7.40 -8.68
CA VAL A 474 27.91 -7.33 -8.21
C VAL A 474 28.62 -8.64 -8.52
N GLY A 475 29.67 -8.59 -9.34
CA GLY A 475 30.41 -9.79 -9.74
C GLY A 475 29.61 -10.83 -10.53
N GLY A 476 28.49 -10.40 -11.15
CA GLY A 476 27.56 -11.30 -11.87
C GLY A 476 26.48 -11.93 -10.99
N GLU A 477 26.46 -11.62 -9.69
CA GLU A 477 25.42 -12.07 -8.75
C GLU A 477 24.45 -10.91 -8.40
N ASN A 478 23.20 -11.28 -8.08
CA ASN A 478 22.12 -10.35 -7.78
C ASN A 478 21.97 -10.17 -6.27
N TYR A 479 22.20 -8.97 -5.75
CA TYR A 479 22.00 -8.64 -4.34
C TYR A 479 20.79 -7.73 -4.16
N PHE A 480 20.03 -7.95 -3.11
CA PHE A 480 18.85 -7.16 -2.81
C PHE A 480 19.19 -6.01 -1.86
N PRO A 481 18.88 -4.74 -2.19
CA PRO A 481 19.23 -3.58 -1.38
C PRO A 481 18.77 -3.69 0.09
N GLN A 482 17.59 -4.25 0.33
CA GLN A 482 17.05 -4.37 1.68
C GLN A 482 17.89 -5.29 2.59
N ASP A 483 18.54 -6.31 2.03
CA ASP A 483 19.40 -7.22 2.80
C ASP A 483 20.69 -6.50 3.23
N ILE A 484 21.23 -5.68 2.32
CA ILE A 484 22.39 -4.84 2.58
C ILE A 484 22.05 -3.76 3.62
N GLU A 485 20.87 -3.13 3.48
CA GLU A 485 20.33 -2.16 4.43
C GLU A 485 20.17 -2.78 5.83
N ALA A 486 19.68 -4.02 5.91
CA ALA A 486 19.55 -4.76 7.16
C ALA A 486 20.90 -5.06 7.79
N VAL A 487 21.88 -5.54 7.00
CA VAL A 487 23.26 -5.80 7.47
C VAL A 487 23.90 -4.53 8.02
N ALA A 488 23.78 -3.40 7.29
CA ALA A 488 24.34 -2.12 7.74
C ALA A 488 23.66 -1.62 9.01
N GLY A 489 22.33 -1.74 9.11
CA GLY A 489 21.56 -1.32 10.28
C GLY A 489 21.82 -2.14 11.54
N ALA A 490 22.11 -3.43 11.39
CA ALA A 490 22.43 -4.34 12.51
C ALA A 490 23.86 -4.22 13.01
N ALA A 491 24.77 -3.59 12.26
CA ALA A 491 26.20 -3.60 12.53
C ALA A 491 26.63 -2.78 13.76
N HIS A 492 25.82 -1.81 14.19
CA HIS A 492 26.12 -0.95 15.33
C HIS A 492 24.84 -0.39 15.97
N GLU A 493 24.83 -0.23 17.30
CA GLU A 493 23.67 0.28 18.06
C GLU A 493 23.18 1.66 17.60
N ALA A 494 24.07 2.55 17.17
CA ALA A 494 23.73 3.87 16.63
C ALA A 494 22.87 3.79 15.36
N PHE A 495 22.84 2.65 14.67
CA PHE A 495 22.07 2.38 13.46
C PHE A 495 20.87 1.46 13.70
N ALA A 496 20.76 0.88 14.91
CA ALA A 496 19.68 -0.04 15.24
C ALA A 496 18.30 0.58 15.02
N HIS A 497 17.45 -0.13 14.28
CA HIS A 497 16.08 0.29 13.94
C HIS A 497 15.97 1.64 13.22
N GLN A 498 17.07 2.10 12.61
CA GLN A 498 17.07 3.29 11.78
C GLN A 498 16.83 2.92 10.31
N ARG A 499 16.44 3.92 9.52
CA ARG A 499 16.22 3.73 8.09
C ARG A 499 17.55 3.71 7.35
N ALA A 500 17.64 2.84 6.34
CA ALA A 500 18.77 2.79 5.44
C ALA A 500 18.30 2.80 3.99
N ALA A 501 19.22 3.11 3.07
CA ALA A 501 19.05 3.00 1.63
C ALA A 501 20.38 2.54 1.00
N ALA A 502 20.31 1.49 0.18
CA ALA A 502 21.46 0.97 -0.55
C ALA A 502 21.26 1.12 -2.06
N TRP A 503 22.35 1.43 -2.80
CA TRP A 503 22.34 1.59 -4.25
C TRP A 503 23.71 1.28 -4.84
N PRO A 504 23.84 1.05 -6.20
CA PRO A 504 25.13 0.87 -6.86
C PRO A 504 26.01 2.12 -6.70
N LEU A 505 27.29 1.94 -6.39
CA LEU A 505 28.22 3.05 -6.14
C LEU A 505 28.39 3.91 -7.40
N ASP A 506 28.66 3.26 -8.55
CA ASP A 506 28.77 3.87 -9.87
C ASP A 506 28.43 2.83 -10.95
N GLU A 507 28.10 3.27 -12.18
CA GLU A 507 27.89 2.38 -13.32
C GLU A 507 29.21 1.80 -13.85
N GLU A 508 30.32 2.54 -13.70
CA GLU A 508 31.65 2.12 -14.19
C GLU A 508 32.45 1.33 -13.15
N VAL A 509 32.15 1.47 -11.86
CA VAL A 509 32.89 0.82 -10.78
C VAL A 509 31.94 -0.07 -9.97
N PRO A 510 32.07 -1.40 -10.06
CA PRO A 510 31.29 -2.31 -9.25
C PRO A 510 31.46 -1.98 -7.76
N GLY A 511 30.36 -1.73 -7.06
CA GLY A 511 30.38 -1.43 -5.64
C GLY A 511 29.02 -1.00 -5.11
N VAL A 512 28.90 -0.91 -3.79
CA VAL A 512 27.66 -0.55 -3.13
C VAL A 512 27.84 0.62 -2.19
N ALA A 513 26.93 1.58 -2.28
CA ALA A 513 26.79 2.67 -1.34
C ALA A 513 25.61 2.42 -0.42
N VAL A 514 25.77 2.70 0.86
CA VAL A 514 24.69 2.61 1.85
C VAL A 514 24.65 3.89 2.67
N VAL A 515 23.47 4.49 2.79
CA VAL A 515 23.23 5.56 3.76
C VAL A 515 22.40 5.01 4.91
N VAL A 516 22.72 5.38 6.14
CA VAL A 516 21.95 5.00 7.33
C VAL A 516 21.60 6.25 8.13
N GLU A 517 20.33 6.39 8.51
CA GLU A 517 19.89 7.44 9.43
C GLU A 517 20.40 7.15 10.86
N THR A 518 20.62 8.19 11.65
CA THR A 518 20.98 8.07 13.06
C THR A 518 20.54 9.28 13.87
N THR A 519 20.32 9.06 15.17
CA THR A 519 20.13 10.12 16.16
C THR A 519 21.43 10.46 16.91
N GLU A 520 22.48 9.64 16.72
CA GLU A 520 23.79 9.86 17.30
C GLU A 520 24.43 11.15 16.77
N ARG A 521 25.22 11.83 17.62
CA ARG A 521 25.91 13.08 17.27
C ARG A 521 27.39 13.07 17.66
N ASP A 522 27.82 12.10 18.46
CA ASP A 522 29.22 11.96 18.83
C ASP A 522 30.04 11.50 17.61
N PRO A 523 31.05 12.31 17.16
CA PRO A 523 31.83 11.98 15.97
C PRO A 523 32.63 10.66 16.10
N GLU A 524 33.08 10.30 17.29
CA GLU A 524 33.84 9.06 17.50
C GLU A 524 32.93 7.83 17.42
N ILE A 525 31.71 7.91 17.99
CA ILE A 525 30.71 6.85 17.89
C ILE A 525 30.29 6.69 16.43
N LEU A 526 30.03 7.80 15.74
CA LEU A 526 29.66 7.79 14.33
C LEU A 526 30.76 7.18 13.44
N ALA A 527 32.02 7.54 13.67
CA ALA A 527 33.15 6.95 12.93
C ALA A 527 33.25 5.43 13.14
N ARG A 528 33.03 4.95 14.36
CA ARG A 528 32.99 3.51 14.67
C ARG A 528 31.78 2.84 13.99
N ALA A 529 30.62 3.48 14.03
CA ALA A 529 29.39 2.94 13.45
C ALA A 529 29.48 2.76 11.93
N VAL A 530 29.91 3.79 11.18
CA VAL A 530 30.07 3.68 9.71
C VAL A 530 31.12 2.66 9.32
N ARG A 531 32.23 2.55 10.11
CA ARG A 531 33.25 1.53 9.88
C ARG A 531 32.72 0.12 10.15
N ALA A 532 32.00 -0.09 11.23
CA ALA A 532 31.40 -1.38 11.58
C ALA A 532 30.41 -1.83 10.48
N ALA A 533 29.53 -0.92 10.05
CA ALA A 533 28.59 -1.18 8.95
C ALA A 533 29.33 -1.48 7.64
N GLY A 534 30.36 -0.72 7.31
CA GLY A 534 31.17 -0.95 6.11
C GLY A 534 31.84 -2.32 6.10
N ILE A 535 32.42 -2.74 7.21
CA ILE A 535 33.04 -4.07 7.36
C ILE A 535 31.97 -5.17 7.26
N ALA A 536 30.82 -5.00 7.90
CA ALA A 536 29.74 -5.97 7.86
C ALA A 536 29.20 -6.15 6.43
N VAL A 537 28.96 -5.06 5.71
CA VAL A 537 28.49 -5.09 4.31
C VAL A 537 29.57 -5.69 3.40
N ALA A 538 30.86 -5.34 3.56
CA ALA A 538 31.96 -5.90 2.75
C ALA A 538 32.18 -7.40 3.00
N ARG A 539 31.78 -7.92 4.15
CA ARG A 539 31.74 -9.38 4.38
C ARG A 539 30.55 -10.06 3.71
N ALA A 540 29.46 -9.34 3.56
CA ALA A 540 28.23 -9.87 2.98
C ALA A 540 28.24 -9.85 1.44
N LEU A 541 29.11 -9.01 0.81
CA LEU A 541 29.25 -8.96 -0.64
C LEU A 541 30.68 -8.60 -1.06
N PRO A 542 31.22 -9.28 -2.11
CA PRO A 542 32.60 -9.12 -2.55
C PRO A 542 32.78 -7.89 -3.46
N ALA A 543 32.55 -6.69 -2.92
CA ALA A 543 32.63 -5.44 -3.68
C ALA A 543 33.12 -4.27 -2.82
N PRO A 544 33.64 -3.18 -3.43
CA PRO A 544 33.87 -1.93 -2.74
C PRO A 544 32.58 -1.39 -2.10
N VAL A 545 32.70 -0.95 -0.85
CA VAL A 545 31.57 -0.45 -0.05
C VAL A 545 31.85 0.96 0.42
N SER A 546 30.84 1.83 0.32
CA SER A 546 30.84 3.13 0.98
C SER A 546 29.63 3.25 1.90
N VAL A 547 29.84 3.68 3.13
CA VAL A 547 28.76 3.88 4.12
C VAL A 547 28.75 5.34 4.56
N PHE A 548 27.53 5.90 4.59
CA PHE A 548 27.26 7.27 5.00
C PHE A 548 26.27 7.29 6.16
N ALA A 549 26.56 8.08 7.19
CA ALA A 549 25.63 8.38 8.26
C ALA A 549 25.00 9.75 8.05
N VAL A 550 23.67 9.83 8.16
CA VAL A 550 22.90 11.06 8.06
C VAL A 550 21.97 11.23 9.25
N ALA A 551 21.52 12.45 9.48
CA ALA A 551 20.53 12.71 10.52
C ALA A 551 19.20 12.01 10.22
N ARG A 552 18.43 11.74 11.27
CA ARG A 552 17.09 11.16 11.15
C ARG A 552 16.20 11.99 10.22
N ASN A 553 15.38 11.30 9.41
CA ASN A 553 14.46 11.87 8.40
C ASN A 553 15.15 12.55 7.20
N GLN A 554 16.40 12.25 6.93
CA GLN A 554 17.13 12.74 5.76
C GLN A 554 17.04 11.80 4.56
N VAL A 555 16.82 10.50 4.77
CA VAL A 555 16.61 9.54 3.66
C VAL A 555 15.30 9.83 2.95
N PRO A 556 15.33 10.14 1.64
CA PRO A 556 14.14 10.49 0.86
C PRO A 556 13.09 9.38 0.86
N ARG A 557 11.81 9.77 0.92
CA ARG A 557 10.66 8.85 0.98
C ARG A 557 9.56 9.23 0.02
N THR A 558 8.75 8.25 -0.35
CA THR A 558 7.47 8.48 -1.01
C THR A 558 6.45 9.01 0.01
N THR A 559 5.29 9.46 -0.48
CA THR A 559 4.16 9.85 0.37
C THR A 559 3.59 8.68 1.19
N SER A 560 3.83 7.44 0.75
CA SER A 560 3.49 6.19 1.46
C SER A 560 4.59 5.73 2.44
N GLY A 561 5.70 6.47 2.58
CA GLY A 561 6.79 6.15 3.49
C GLY A 561 7.90 5.25 2.91
N LYS A 562 7.77 4.75 1.68
CA LYS A 562 8.78 3.88 1.03
C LYS A 562 10.07 4.65 0.76
N THR A 563 11.23 4.00 0.94
CA THR A 563 12.55 4.57 0.66
C THR A 563 12.76 4.84 -0.84
N ARG A 564 13.16 6.05 -1.19
CA ARG A 564 13.48 6.49 -2.57
C ARG A 564 14.98 6.35 -2.81
N ARG A 565 15.46 5.13 -3.03
CA ARG A 565 16.90 4.80 -3.16
C ARG A 565 17.61 5.60 -4.23
N ARG A 566 16.97 5.74 -5.42
CA ARG A 566 17.55 6.53 -6.53
C ARG A 566 17.72 8.02 -6.23
N ASP A 567 16.75 8.61 -5.52
CA ASP A 567 16.85 10.01 -5.13
C ASP A 567 17.90 10.19 -4.03
N CYS A 568 17.98 9.23 -3.09
CA CYS A 568 19.04 9.20 -2.10
C CYS A 568 20.42 9.16 -2.75
N ALA A 569 20.62 8.31 -3.77
CA ALA A 569 21.85 8.26 -4.56
C ALA A 569 22.17 9.59 -5.23
N LYS A 570 21.17 10.23 -5.87
CA LYS A 570 21.33 11.56 -6.50
C LYS A 570 21.70 12.62 -5.47
N ASP A 571 21.08 12.61 -4.30
CA ASP A 571 21.31 13.61 -3.26
C ASP A 571 22.68 13.46 -2.60
N VAL A 572 23.15 12.23 -2.38
CA VAL A 572 24.51 11.96 -1.88
C VAL A 572 25.55 12.40 -2.92
N ARG A 573 25.40 12.00 -4.19
CA ARG A 573 26.32 12.37 -5.28
C ARG A 573 26.39 13.88 -5.51
N ALA A 574 25.26 14.57 -5.35
CA ALA A 574 25.18 16.04 -5.50
C ALA A 574 25.58 16.82 -4.24
N GLY A 575 25.98 16.14 -3.14
CA GLY A 575 26.31 16.79 -1.86
C GLY A 575 25.13 17.49 -1.18
N ARG A 576 23.89 17.12 -1.53
CA ARG A 576 22.67 17.72 -0.93
C ARG A 576 22.30 17.11 0.41
N LEU A 577 22.74 15.88 0.71
CA LEU A 577 22.55 15.27 2.01
C LEU A 577 23.66 15.68 2.97
N PRO A 578 23.33 16.29 4.12
CA PRO A 578 24.34 16.64 5.12
C PRO A 578 24.84 15.36 5.81
N LEU A 579 26.05 14.94 5.42
CA LEU A 579 26.69 13.75 5.99
C LEU A 579 27.23 14.05 7.41
N LEU A 580 26.94 13.18 8.36
CA LEU A 580 27.49 13.22 9.73
C LEU A 580 28.82 12.47 9.83
N ALA A 581 28.94 11.35 9.12
CA ALA A 581 30.15 10.55 9.01
C ALA A 581 30.13 9.73 7.73
N GLN A 582 31.30 9.30 7.27
CA GLN A 582 31.43 8.42 6.11
C GLN A 582 32.61 7.46 6.28
N TRP A 583 32.52 6.32 5.61
CA TRP A 583 33.59 5.32 5.51
C TRP A 583 33.56 4.69 4.13
N SER A 584 34.74 4.32 3.62
CA SER A 584 34.88 3.57 2.37
C SER A 584 35.95 2.49 2.51
N SER A 585 35.74 1.35 1.85
CA SER A 585 36.69 0.24 1.80
C SER A 585 37.91 0.52 0.91
N ARG A 586 37.98 1.64 0.25
CA ARG A 586 39.11 2.09 -0.60
C ARG A 586 40.15 2.84 0.20
#